data_f423c68221f145d9de46aa6235d3e144
#
_entry.id   f423c68221f145d9de46aa6235d3e144
#
_cell.length_a   1.000
_cell.length_b   1.000
_cell.length_c   1.000
_cell.angle_alpha   90.00
_cell.angle_beta   90.00
_cell.angle_gamma   90.00
#
_symmetry.space_group_name_H-M   'P 1'
#
loop_
_entity.id
_entity.type
_entity.pdbx_description
1 polymer ?
#
loop_
_entity_poly.entity_id
_entity_poly.type
_entity_poly.pdbx_seq_one_letter_code
_entity_poly.pdbx_strand_id
1 'polypeptide(L)'
;SKPQTDADFTPLGLMNYSEVCFLKAEAALRGWQGAGDAKTNYENGIHASFEEMRANAPKDSYSKSNDDKYISEGNVAWNNADSFEAKLEKIITQKWIGIYPNSEEAWAEFRRTGYPKLNPVKQSLEPTINPKNGEFIKKLRYVDNELSNNKEYATDPTLNGGQGDGLSVRVWWDTARYK
;
A
#
# COMPACT_ATOMS: atom_id res chain seq x y z
N SER A 1 5.16 -1.55 25.87
CA SER A 1 4.60 -0.26 25.44
C SER A 1 4.29 0.56 26.67
N LYS A 2 4.82 1.78 26.78
CA LYS A 2 4.39 2.72 27.81
C LYS A 2 2.91 3.02 27.61
N PRO A 3 2.09 3.09 28.66
CA PRO A 3 0.76 3.66 28.56
C PRO A 3 0.88 5.07 28.00
N GLN A 4 0.11 5.40 26.99
CA GLN A 4 0.02 6.74 26.45
C GLN A 4 -0.53 7.64 27.58
N THR A 5 0.24 8.63 28.00
CA THR A 5 -0.22 9.63 28.97
C THR A 5 -0.84 10.78 28.20
N ASP A 6 -1.75 11.53 28.80
CA ASP A 6 -2.40 12.71 28.20
C ASP A 6 -1.41 13.80 27.73
N ALA A 7 -0.14 13.67 28.09
CA ALA A 7 0.95 14.55 27.65
C ALA A 7 1.62 14.10 26.33
N ASP A 8 1.31 12.90 25.83
CA ASP A 8 1.89 12.36 24.60
C ASP A 8 1.05 12.78 23.40
N PHE A 9 1.08 14.06 23.04
CA PHE A 9 0.51 14.55 21.79
C PHE A 9 1.40 14.09 20.62
N THR A 10 1.19 12.85 20.17
CA THR A 10 1.76 12.43 18.90
C THR A 10 0.89 13.02 17.80
N PRO A 11 1.43 13.87 16.91
CA PRO A 11 0.67 14.43 15.81
C PRO A 11 0.07 13.30 14.95
N LEU A 12 -1.20 13.44 14.59
CA LEU A 12 -1.81 12.56 13.61
C LEU A 12 -1.20 12.87 12.24
N GLY A 13 -0.43 11.93 11.68
CA GLY A 13 0.09 12.03 10.33
C GLY A 13 -1.03 11.77 9.33
N LEU A 14 -1.41 12.79 8.57
CA LEU A 14 -2.38 12.64 7.48
C LEU A 14 -1.70 12.23 6.17
N MET A 15 -0.54 12.79 5.88
CA MET A 15 0.30 12.49 4.73
C MET A 15 1.75 12.81 5.08
N ASN A 16 2.63 11.85 4.91
CA ASN A 16 4.04 11.99 5.22
C ASN A 16 4.84 12.45 3.98
N TYR A 17 5.98 13.09 4.21
CA TYR A 17 6.84 13.54 3.11
C TYR A 17 7.40 12.35 2.31
N SER A 18 7.68 11.23 2.96
CA SER A 18 8.07 9.98 2.29
C SER A 18 7.02 9.55 1.26
N GLU A 19 5.75 9.59 1.61
CA GLU A 19 4.65 9.27 0.69
C GLU A 19 4.62 10.20 -0.52
N VAL A 20 4.78 11.52 -0.31
CA VAL A 20 4.86 12.51 -1.41
C VAL A 20 6.02 12.18 -2.35
N CYS A 21 7.18 11.80 -1.82
CA CYS A 21 8.32 11.40 -2.63
C CYS A 21 8.02 10.16 -3.49
N PHE A 22 7.38 9.13 -2.93
CA PHE A 22 7.00 7.93 -3.69
C PHE A 22 5.94 8.22 -4.76
N LEU A 23 4.95 9.07 -4.47
CA LEU A 23 3.96 9.52 -5.46
C LEU A 23 4.65 10.27 -6.62
N LYS A 24 5.62 11.14 -6.32
CA LYS A 24 6.44 11.81 -7.33
C LYS A 24 7.32 10.84 -8.12
N ALA A 25 7.87 9.80 -7.46
CA ALA A 25 8.64 8.77 -8.14
C ALA A 25 7.79 8.00 -9.16
N GLU A 26 6.57 7.61 -8.80
CA GLU A 26 5.63 6.99 -9.72
C GLU A 26 5.21 7.94 -10.85
N ALA A 27 4.88 9.20 -10.54
CA ALA A 27 4.53 10.19 -11.54
C ALA A 27 5.66 10.41 -12.56
N ALA A 28 6.90 10.49 -12.09
CA ALA A 28 8.09 10.59 -12.95
C ALA A 28 8.30 9.32 -13.80
N LEU A 29 8.11 8.14 -13.22
CA LEU A 29 8.16 6.86 -13.95
C LEU A 29 7.12 6.79 -15.07
N ARG A 30 5.96 7.43 -14.88
CA ARG A 30 4.87 7.55 -15.88
C ARG A 30 5.10 8.68 -16.89
N GLY A 31 6.17 9.43 -16.77
CA GLY A 31 6.50 10.54 -17.68
C GLY A 31 5.67 11.81 -17.44
N TRP A 32 5.08 12.01 -16.27
CA TRP A 32 4.32 13.21 -15.96
C TRP A 32 5.25 14.42 -15.79
N GLN A 33 4.88 15.52 -16.42
CA GLN A 33 5.67 16.76 -16.36
C GLN A 33 5.73 17.31 -14.91
N GLY A 34 6.88 17.85 -14.54
CA GLY A 34 7.10 18.44 -13.22
C GLY A 34 7.36 17.45 -12.09
N ALA A 35 7.29 16.15 -12.34
CA ALA A 35 7.52 15.14 -11.31
C ALA A 35 9.01 14.98 -10.93
N GLY A 36 9.93 15.44 -11.78
CA GLY A 36 11.38 15.30 -11.56
C GLY A 36 11.92 13.94 -12.00
N ASP A 37 13.00 13.49 -11.36
CA ASP A 37 13.64 12.20 -11.65
C ASP A 37 13.09 11.09 -10.75
N ALA A 38 12.75 9.95 -11.34
CA ALA A 38 12.10 8.85 -10.63
C ALA A 38 13.01 8.21 -9.57
N LYS A 39 14.30 8.01 -9.91
CA LYS A 39 15.29 7.45 -8.97
C LYS A 39 15.48 8.35 -7.77
N THR A 40 15.72 9.64 -8.03
CA THR A 40 15.93 10.64 -6.97
C THR A 40 14.74 10.72 -6.02
N ASN A 41 13.51 10.75 -6.56
CA ASN A 41 12.31 10.77 -5.73
C ASN A 41 12.15 9.48 -4.93
N TYR A 42 12.45 8.33 -5.52
CA TYR A 42 12.41 7.02 -4.84
C TYR A 42 13.38 6.96 -3.65
N GLU A 43 14.65 7.32 -3.88
CA GLU A 43 15.67 7.32 -2.85
C GLU A 43 15.37 8.34 -1.74
N ASN A 44 14.89 9.53 -2.10
CA ASN A 44 14.42 10.53 -1.15
C ASN A 44 13.23 10.04 -0.31
N GLY A 45 12.33 9.27 -0.90
CA GLY A 45 11.20 8.66 -0.19
C GLY A 45 11.66 7.70 0.91
N ILE A 46 12.67 6.87 0.62
CA ILE A 46 13.24 5.95 1.60
C ILE A 46 13.96 6.72 2.72
N HIS A 47 14.78 7.71 2.37
CA HIS A 47 15.45 8.56 3.36
C HIS A 47 14.43 9.28 4.27
N ALA A 48 13.40 9.87 3.68
CA ALA A 48 12.35 10.54 4.44
C ALA A 48 11.64 9.58 5.40
N SER A 49 11.31 8.36 4.95
CA SER A 49 10.70 7.33 5.80
C SER A 49 11.58 6.98 7.00
N PHE A 50 12.90 6.86 6.82
CA PHE A 50 13.82 6.62 7.92
C PHE A 50 13.88 7.82 8.89
N GLU A 51 13.90 9.05 8.40
CA GLU A 51 13.89 10.24 9.25
C GLU A 51 12.57 10.35 10.04
N GLU A 52 11.45 10.09 9.42
CA GLU A 52 10.12 10.06 10.07
C GLU A 52 10.08 9.00 11.19
N MET A 53 10.61 7.82 10.95
CA MET A 53 10.69 6.76 11.96
C MET A 53 11.63 7.15 13.11
N ARG A 54 12.78 7.76 12.81
CA ARG A 54 13.72 8.24 13.85
C ARG A 54 13.14 9.35 14.69
N ALA A 55 12.37 10.25 14.09
CA ALA A 55 11.72 11.34 14.82
C ALA A 55 10.73 10.83 15.89
N ASN A 56 10.12 9.67 15.64
CA ASN A 56 9.13 9.06 16.53
C ASN A 56 9.69 7.92 17.39
N ALA A 57 10.96 7.56 17.20
CA ALA A 57 11.60 6.48 17.95
C ALA A 57 12.34 7.03 19.20
N PRO A 58 12.60 6.16 20.20
CA PRO A 58 13.51 6.52 21.28
C PRO A 58 14.88 6.96 20.72
N LYS A 59 15.49 7.96 21.34
CA LYS A 59 16.82 8.43 20.96
C LYS A 59 17.80 7.26 20.85
N ASP A 60 18.62 7.29 19.81
CA ASP A 60 19.68 6.32 19.52
C ASP A 60 19.21 4.90 19.11
N SER A 61 17.92 4.70 18.85
CA SER A 61 17.39 3.39 18.42
C SER A 61 17.82 2.98 17.00
N TYR A 62 18.12 3.95 16.14
CA TYR A 62 18.43 3.72 14.73
C TYR A 62 19.60 4.58 14.24
N SER A 63 20.61 3.93 13.68
CA SER A 63 21.77 4.61 13.09
C SER A 63 21.54 4.99 11.64
N LYS A 64 21.94 6.21 11.25
CA LYS A 64 21.93 6.65 9.85
C LYS A 64 22.94 5.92 8.97
N SER A 65 23.94 5.29 9.54
CA SER A 65 25.03 4.64 8.80
C SER A 65 24.55 3.49 7.88
N ASN A 66 23.36 2.97 8.12
CA ASN A 66 22.79 1.88 7.34
C ASN A 66 21.81 2.34 6.24
N ASP A 67 21.43 3.62 6.21
CA ASP A 67 20.41 4.12 5.26
C ASP A 67 20.89 3.97 3.82
N ASP A 68 22.07 4.49 3.51
CA ASP A 68 22.65 4.43 2.16
C ASP A 68 22.95 2.99 1.73
N LYS A 69 23.36 2.15 2.69
CA LYS A 69 23.56 0.73 2.44
C LYS A 69 22.24 0.05 2.06
N TYR A 70 21.16 0.30 2.80
CA TYR A 70 19.85 -0.25 2.48
C TYR A 70 19.37 0.15 1.09
N ILE A 71 19.54 1.42 0.72
CA ILE A 71 19.10 1.97 -0.58
C ILE A 71 19.92 1.41 -1.74
N SER A 72 21.19 1.11 -1.51
CA SER A 72 22.13 0.68 -2.55
C SER A 72 22.22 -0.84 -2.76
N GLU A 73 21.56 -1.64 -1.91
CA GLU A 73 21.73 -3.09 -1.91
C GLU A 73 20.46 -3.86 -2.29
N GLY A 74 20.66 -5.06 -2.80
CA GLY A 74 19.61 -6.05 -3.02
C GLY A 74 18.47 -5.56 -3.92
N ASN A 75 17.25 -5.97 -3.58
CA ASN A 75 16.05 -5.66 -4.34
C ASN A 75 15.59 -4.19 -4.18
N VAL A 76 16.16 -3.45 -3.24
CA VAL A 76 15.86 -2.04 -3.01
C VAL A 76 16.62 -1.16 -3.99
N ALA A 77 17.86 -1.52 -4.33
CA ALA A 77 18.71 -0.72 -5.21
C ALA A 77 18.02 -0.41 -6.55
N TRP A 78 18.02 0.89 -6.92
CA TRP A 78 17.47 1.32 -8.19
C TRP A 78 18.36 0.88 -9.34
N ASN A 79 17.75 0.27 -10.37
CA ASN A 79 18.43 -0.08 -11.60
C ASN A 79 17.73 0.57 -12.79
N ASN A 80 18.45 1.39 -13.54
CA ASN A 80 17.91 2.07 -14.71
C ASN A 80 17.49 1.11 -15.83
N ALA A 81 18.11 -0.08 -15.90
CA ALA A 81 17.79 -1.12 -16.86
C ALA A 81 16.53 -1.91 -16.53
N ASP A 82 16.00 -1.78 -15.32
CA ASP A 82 14.77 -2.47 -14.92
C ASP A 82 13.59 -2.02 -15.79
N SER A 83 12.66 -2.94 -16.04
CA SER A 83 11.40 -2.64 -16.70
C SER A 83 10.55 -1.63 -15.90
N PHE A 84 9.54 -1.04 -16.56
CA PHE A 84 8.57 -0.18 -15.90
C PHE A 84 7.95 -0.87 -14.69
N GLU A 85 7.50 -2.11 -14.86
CA GLU A 85 6.84 -2.89 -13.78
C GLU A 85 7.79 -3.18 -12.61
N ALA A 86 9.04 -3.53 -12.88
CA ALA A 86 10.02 -3.76 -11.81
C ALA A 86 10.33 -2.49 -11.02
N LYS A 87 10.42 -1.34 -11.68
CA LYS A 87 10.56 -0.04 -11.02
C LYS A 87 9.33 0.34 -10.21
N LEU A 88 8.13 0.12 -10.78
CA LEU A 88 6.87 0.37 -10.08
C LEU A 88 6.75 -0.51 -8.83
N GLU A 89 7.08 -1.79 -8.93
CA GLU A 89 7.10 -2.71 -7.78
C GLU A 89 8.01 -2.20 -6.65
N LYS A 90 9.20 -1.70 -6.98
CA LYS A 90 10.13 -1.10 -6.01
C LYS A 90 9.51 0.13 -5.34
N ILE A 91 8.98 1.06 -6.11
CA ILE A 91 8.38 2.29 -5.60
C ILE A 91 7.21 1.96 -4.66
N ILE A 92 6.27 1.14 -5.10
CA ILE A 92 5.08 0.82 -4.31
C ILE A 92 5.42 -0.01 -3.09
N THR A 93 6.39 -0.93 -3.18
CA THR A 93 6.83 -1.71 -2.01
C THR A 93 7.43 -0.80 -0.94
N GLN A 94 8.27 0.16 -1.31
CA GLN A 94 8.85 1.10 -0.36
C GLN A 94 7.81 2.11 0.16
N LYS A 95 6.86 2.57 -0.67
CA LYS A 95 5.71 3.35 -0.23
C LYS A 95 4.91 2.58 0.82
N TRP A 96 4.56 1.32 0.54
CA TRP A 96 3.78 0.46 1.44
C TRP A 96 4.43 0.32 2.82
N ILE A 97 5.76 0.21 2.87
CA ILE A 97 6.54 0.17 4.12
C ILE A 97 6.51 1.55 4.81
N GLY A 98 6.78 2.62 4.04
CA GLY A 98 6.96 3.98 4.55
C GLY A 98 5.69 4.63 5.10
N ILE A 99 4.51 4.23 4.60
CA ILE A 99 3.24 4.79 5.07
C ILE A 99 2.68 4.09 6.31
N TYR A 100 3.40 3.11 6.87
CA TYR A 100 2.97 2.48 8.12
C TYR A 100 2.81 3.53 9.23
N PRO A 101 1.70 3.54 10.02
CA PRO A 101 0.64 2.51 10.10
C PRO A 101 -0.65 2.82 9.31
N ASN A 102 -0.61 3.61 8.24
CA ASN A 102 -1.78 3.95 7.43
C ASN A 102 -2.21 2.72 6.59
N SER A 103 -3.01 1.85 7.18
CA SER A 103 -3.44 0.59 6.58
C SER A 103 -4.43 0.77 5.44
N GLU A 104 -5.26 1.80 5.47
CA GLU A 104 -6.26 2.09 4.44
C GLU A 104 -5.60 2.46 3.11
N GLU A 105 -4.60 3.34 3.16
CA GLU A 105 -3.82 3.71 1.98
C GLU A 105 -3.00 2.53 1.47
N ALA A 106 -2.36 1.78 2.37
CA ALA A 106 -1.60 0.58 2.01
C ALA A 106 -2.48 -0.45 1.27
N TRP A 107 -3.72 -0.67 1.73
CA TRP A 107 -4.68 -1.55 1.09
C TRP A 107 -5.19 -1.00 -0.25
N ALA A 108 -5.41 0.32 -0.35
CA ALA A 108 -5.78 0.98 -1.60
C ALA A 108 -4.67 0.82 -2.66
N GLU A 109 -3.41 1.05 -2.29
CA GLU A 109 -2.26 0.86 -3.18
C GLU A 109 -2.10 -0.58 -3.66
N PHE A 110 -2.23 -1.55 -2.75
CA PHE A 110 -2.21 -2.97 -3.11
C PHE A 110 -3.30 -3.33 -4.12
N ARG A 111 -4.52 -2.83 -3.92
CA ARG A 111 -5.62 -3.08 -4.87
C ARG A 111 -5.38 -2.39 -6.22
N ARG A 112 -4.85 -1.17 -6.19
CA ARG A 112 -4.59 -0.37 -7.40
C ARG A 112 -3.48 -0.96 -8.25
N THR A 113 -2.40 -1.45 -7.62
CA THR A 113 -1.16 -1.83 -8.31
C THR A 113 -0.87 -3.33 -8.30
N GLY A 114 -1.39 -4.08 -7.34
CA GLY A 114 -1.00 -5.46 -7.07
C GLY A 114 0.31 -5.59 -6.30
N TYR A 115 0.92 -4.47 -5.91
CA TYR A 115 2.16 -4.44 -5.14
C TYR A 115 1.94 -3.95 -3.70
N PRO A 116 2.77 -4.36 -2.74
CA PRO A 116 3.82 -5.38 -2.89
C PRO A 116 3.25 -6.77 -3.17
N LYS A 117 4.05 -7.71 -3.67
CA LYS A 117 3.66 -9.12 -3.81
C LYS A 117 3.52 -9.77 -2.44
N LEU A 118 2.33 -9.68 -1.88
CA LEU A 118 2.00 -10.25 -0.58
C LEU A 118 1.77 -11.75 -0.69
N ASN A 119 2.12 -12.47 0.39
CA ASN A 119 1.75 -13.87 0.51
C ASN A 119 0.26 -14.00 0.89
N PRO A 120 -0.54 -14.79 0.17
CA PRO A 120 -1.91 -15.04 0.55
C PRO A 120 -1.98 -15.76 1.92
N VAL A 121 -3.08 -15.58 2.62
CA VAL A 121 -3.34 -16.34 3.85
C VAL A 121 -3.40 -17.82 3.56
N LYS A 122 -2.91 -18.66 4.47
CA LYS A 122 -2.94 -20.12 4.30
C LYS A 122 -4.32 -20.72 4.52
N GLN A 123 -5.11 -20.09 5.38
CA GLN A 123 -6.46 -20.49 5.73
C GLN A 123 -7.35 -19.26 5.90
N SER A 124 -8.61 -19.38 5.54
CA SER A 124 -9.64 -18.36 5.75
C SER A 124 -10.88 -19.01 6.34
N LEU A 125 -11.47 -18.36 7.33
CA LEU A 125 -12.81 -18.71 7.85
C LEU A 125 -13.91 -18.03 7.01
N GLU A 126 -13.56 -17.06 6.19
CA GLU A 126 -14.47 -16.36 5.31
C GLU A 126 -14.68 -17.19 4.03
N PRO A 127 -15.91 -17.66 3.78
CA PRO A 127 -16.18 -18.59 2.67
C PRO A 127 -16.01 -17.97 1.29
N THR A 128 -16.02 -16.62 1.19
CA THR A 128 -15.84 -15.90 -0.09
C THR A 128 -14.39 -15.61 -0.42
N ILE A 129 -13.44 -16.07 0.42
CA ILE A 129 -12.00 -16.01 0.17
C ILE A 129 -11.47 -17.43 0.02
N ASN A 130 -10.92 -17.75 -1.13
CA ASN A 130 -10.26 -19.03 -1.37
C ASN A 130 -8.73 -18.88 -1.32
N PRO A 131 -8.07 -19.27 -0.23
CA PRO A 131 -6.62 -19.16 -0.10
C PRO A 131 -5.84 -19.94 -1.16
N LYS A 132 -6.40 -21.05 -1.66
CA LYS A 132 -5.75 -21.88 -2.69
C LYS A 132 -5.66 -21.17 -4.05
N ASN A 133 -6.55 -20.20 -4.29
CA ASN A 133 -6.52 -19.36 -5.48
C ASN A 133 -5.64 -18.10 -5.28
N GLY A 134 -5.01 -17.93 -4.11
CA GLY A 134 -4.25 -16.72 -3.81
C GLY A 134 -5.11 -15.48 -3.64
N GLU A 135 -6.37 -15.65 -3.24
CA GLU A 135 -7.31 -14.54 -3.11
C GLU A 135 -7.01 -13.68 -1.89
N PHE A 136 -7.25 -12.37 -2.06
CA PHE A 136 -7.14 -11.34 -1.04
C PHE A 136 -8.46 -10.59 -0.89
N ILE A 137 -8.63 -9.92 0.25
CA ILE A 137 -9.74 -9.00 0.47
C ILE A 137 -9.58 -7.82 -0.49
N LYS A 138 -10.55 -7.64 -1.40
CA LYS A 138 -10.59 -6.57 -2.41
C LYS A 138 -11.66 -5.51 -2.14
N LYS A 139 -12.70 -5.87 -1.43
CA LYS A 139 -13.75 -4.95 -0.95
C LYS A 139 -14.30 -5.43 0.38
N LEU A 140 -15.01 -4.57 1.07
CA LEU A 140 -15.85 -4.98 2.19
C LEU A 140 -17.21 -5.42 1.66
N ARG A 141 -17.85 -6.36 2.35
CA ARG A 141 -19.24 -6.74 2.07
C ARG A 141 -20.20 -5.63 2.46
N TYR A 142 -21.38 -5.66 1.87
CA TYR A 142 -22.47 -4.79 2.33
C TYR A 142 -22.81 -5.11 3.78
N VAL A 143 -23.17 -4.07 4.53
CA VAL A 143 -23.63 -4.23 5.91
C VAL A 143 -25.03 -4.88 5.96
N ASP A 144 -25.33 -5.59 7.04
CA ASP A 144 -26.61 -6.29 7.20
C ASP A 144 -27.84 -5.36 7.07
N ASN A 145 -27.68 -4.10 7.46
CA ASN A 145 -28.73 -3.10 7.31
C ASN A 145 -29.05 -2.80 5.85
N GLU A 146 -28.03 -2.77 4.98
CA GLU A 146 -28.23 -2.62 3.53
C GLU A 146 -28.91 -3.85 2.94
N LEU A 147 -28.46 -5.04 3.34
CA LEU A 147 -29.06 -6.30 2.89
C LEU A 147 -30.51 -6.44 3.33
N SER A 148 -30.92 -5.81 4.45
CA SER A 148 -32.26 -5.87 4.97
C SER A 148 -33.20 -4.84 4.34
N ASN A 149 -32.71 -3.59 4.15
CA ASN A 149 -33.53 -2.47 3.72
C ASN A 149 -33.52 -2.24 2.21
N ASN A 150 -32.49 -2.69 1.53
CA ASN A 150 -32.30 -2.53 0.09
C ASN A 150 -31.94 -3.87 -0.57
N LYS A 151 -32.63 -4.91 -0.18
CA LYS A 151 -32.33 -6.29 -0.57
C LYS A 151 -32.32 -6.48 -2.07
N GLU A 152 -33.28 -5.91 -2.78
CA GLU A 152 -33.40 -6.04 -4.23
C GLU A 152 -32.11 -5.60 -4.92
N TYR A 153 -31.58 -4.41 -4.56
CA TYR A 153 -30.33 -3.91 -5.11
C TYR A 153 -29.11 -4.70 -4.63
N ALA A 154 -29.04 -4.97 -3.33
CA ALA A 154 -27.89 -5.65 -2.73
C ALA A 154 -27.73 -7.12 -3.18
N THR A 155 -28.80 -7.74 -3.71
CA THR A 155 -28.78 -9.09 -4.25
C THR A 155 -29.00 -9.15 -5.76
N ASP A 156 -28.92 -8.01 -6.44
CA ASP A 156 -29.02 -7.95 -7.91
C ASP A 156 -27.97 -8.89 -8.54
N PRO A 157 -28.37 -9.82 -9.42
CA PRO A 157 -27.44 -10.75 -10.06
C PRO A 157 -26.41 -10.08 -10.95
N THR A 158 -26.62 -8.82 -11.35
CA THR A 158 -25.65 -8.03 -12.11
C THR A 158 -24.66 -7.27 -11.24
N LEU A 159 -24.86 -7.28 -9.93
CA LEU A 159 -24.01 -6.57 -8.98
C LEU A 159 -22.53 -6.95 -9.13
N ASN A 160 -21.67 -5.95 -9.16
CA ASN A 160 -20.23 -6.13 -9.37
C ASN A 160 -19.90 -6.95 -10.65
N GLY A 161 -20.65 -6.74 -11.72
CA GLY A 161 -20.47 -7.51 -12.97
C GLY A 161 -20.84 -8.98 -12.85
N GLY A 162 -21.81 -9.32 -12.01
CA GLY A 162 -22.28 -10.69 -11.78
C GLY A 162 -21.46 -11.47 -10.74
N GLN A 163 -20.53 -10.82 -10.04
CA GLN A 163 -19.69 -11.48 -9.03
C GLN A 163 -20.28 -11.46 -7.61
N GLY A 164 -21.37 -10.74 -7.41
CA GLY A 164 -22.05 -10.64 -6.11
C GLY A 164 -21.28 -9.83 -5.07
N ASP A 165 -21.43 -10.16 -3.78
CA ASP A 165 -20.92 -9.41 -2.63
C ASP A 165 -19.79 -10.14 -1.87
N GLY A 166 -18.94 -10.90 -2.55
CA GLY A 166 -17.79 -11.56 -1.93
C GLY A 166 -16.66 -10.59 -1.58
N LEU A 167 -15.86 -10.93 -0.57
CA LEU A 167 -14.69 -10.13 -0.18
C LEU A 167 -13.58 -10.13 -1.24
N SER A 168 -13.45 -11.17 -2.04
CA SER A 168 -12.46 -11.25 -3.14
C SER A 168 -12.88 -10.55 -4.42
N VAL A 169 -14.12 -10.04 -4.46
CA VAL A 169 -14.65 -9.33 -5.62
C VAL A 169 -13.93 -7.99 -5.79
N ARG A 170 -13.46 -7.75 -7.02
CA ARG A 170 -12.74 -6.50 -7.33
C ARG A 170 -13.70 -5.32 -7.44
N VAL A 171 -13.26 -4.17 -6.96
CA VAL A 171 -13.94 -2.90 -7.22
C VAL A 171 -13.66 -2.46 -8.67
N TRP A 172 -14.52 -1.60 -9.24
CA TRP A 172 -14.46 -1.20 -10.66
C TRP A 172 -13.11 -0.64 -11.14
N TRP A 173 -12.35 0.00 -10.25
CA TRP A 173 -11.04 0.56 -10.56
C TRP A 173 -9.88 -0.41 -10.33
N ASP A 174 -10.11 -1.56 -9.67
CA ASP A 174 -9.14 -2.66 -9.56
C ASP A 174 -9.18 -3.50 -10.85
N THR A 175 -8.50 -3.02 -11.89
CA THR A 175 -8.61 -3.51 -13.26
C THR A 175 -7.94 -4.87 -13.52
N ALA A 176 -7.55 -5.61 -12.50
CA ALA A 176 -6.83 -6.88 -12.65
C ALA A 176 -5.52 -6.75 -13.47
N ARG A 177 -4.97 -5.54 -13.54
CA ARG A 177 -3.74 -5.24 -14.28
C ARG A 177 -2.57 -6.16 -13.89
N TYR A 178 -2.62 -6.63 -12.66
CA TYR A 178 -1.63 -7.52 -12.07
C TYR A 178 -2.33 -8.82 -11.69
N LYS A 179 -2.15 -9.83 -12.50
CA LYS A 179 -2.57 -11.21 -12.23
C LYS A 179 -1.40 -12.00 -11.68
#